data_015074a84b3a556952b3814edce72bf2
#
_entry.id   015074a84b3a556952b3814edce72bf2
#
_cell.length_a   1.000
_cell.length_b   1.000
_cell.length_c   1.000
_cell.angle_alpha   90.00
_cell.angle_beta   90.00
_cell.angle_gamma   90.00
#
_symmetry.space_group_name_H-M   'P 1'
#
loop_
_entity.id
_entity.type
_entity.pdbx_description
1 polymer ?
#
loop_
_entity_poly.entity_id
_entity_poly.type
_entity_poly.pdbx_seq_one_letter_code
_entity_poly.pdbx_strand_id
1 'polypeptide(L)'
;MTEPGTPNPSPPAWTAQLPADLKGNETLTAYESIGDLAGAFIEKHGKVSELEGELENRVILPGEKASDEERAAFYARLGRPDDPDGYELARPELPEGLPYDEASEKYFRQAFLEANLTKEQAAAVYGRYMSYVKDAFTKAEEMRDKQRDDAIAKLTQEYGGEEPFKAQVELGRRAAEKIGGKEFQQFLEKSGWGNIPIMVKVFAEIGKLIGNDQYVPGEGPGGGPGRSPAEMMFPDMKQAEAS
;
A
#
# COMPACT_ATOMS: atom_id res chain seq x y z
N MET A 1 -2.75 57.45 63.54
CA MET A 1 -1.55 58.01 62.88
C MET A 1 -1.59 57.49 61.46
N THR A 2 -2.05 58.33 60.52
CA THR A 2 -2.08 58.07 59.09
C THR A 2 -0.70 58.38 58.54
N GLU A 3 0.00 57.45 58.00
CA GLU A 3 1.28 57.67 57.31
C GLU A 3 1.06 58.65 56.14
N PRO A 4 1.99 59.67 56.01
CA PRO A 4 1.90 60.58 54.88
C PRO A 4 2.21 59.82 53.62
N GLY A 5 1.22 59.75 52.67
CA GLY A 5 1.39 59.17 51.36
C GLY A 5 2.60 59.81 50.68
N THR A 6 3.44 58.90 50.10
CA THR A 6 4.56 59.30 49.25
C THR A 6 4.02 60.22 48.14
N PRO A 7 4.56 61.37 47.91
CA PRO A 7 4.11 62.29 46.87
C PRO A 7 4.29 61.56 45.52
N ASN A 8 3.21 61.47 44.76
CA ASN A 8 3.26 60.98 43.38
C ASN A 8 4.26 61.90 42.64
N PRO A 9 5.31 61.36 42.03
CA PRO A 9 6.29 62.18 41.34
C PRO A 9 5.60 63.03 40.28
N SER A 10 5.91 64.30 40.25
CA SER A 10 5.41 65.27 39.28
C SER A 10 5.69 64.70 37.86
N PRO A 11 4.73 64.78 36.94
CA PRO A 11 4.96 64.27 35.57
C PRO A 11 6.20 65.02 34.97
N PRO A 12 6.97 64.24 34.14
CA PRO A 12 8.17 64.85 33.51
C PRO A 12 7.83 66.12 32.70
N ALA A 13 8.69 67.12 32.73
CA ALA A 13 8.42 68.41 32.09
C ALA A 13 8.09 68.38 30.61
N TRP A 14 8.60 67.39 29.90
CA TRP A 14 8.30 67.16 28.45
C TRP A 14 6.86 66.78 28.19
N THR A 15 6.16 66.16 29.13
CA THR A 15 4.75 65.77 28.99
C THR A 15 3.79 66.94 28.91
N ALA A 16 4.22 68.13 29.37
CA ALA A 16 3.46 69.38 29.29
C ALA A 16 3.13 69.74 27.81
N GLN A 17 3.95 69.36 26.88
CA GLN A 17 3.80 69.62 25.44
C GLN A 17 2.88 68.63 24.73
N LEU A 18 2.42 67.55 25.40
CA LEU A 18 1.55 66.60 24.84
C LEU A 18 0.10 67.10 24.72
N PRO A 19 -0.69 66.60 23.82
CA PRO A 19 -2.14 66.78 23.79
C PRO A 19 -2.81 66.37 25.10
N ALA A 20 -3.91 67.05 25.45
CA ALA A 20 -4.54 66.93 26.77
C ALA A 20 -4.93 65.46 27.14
N ASP A 21 -5.29 64.68 26.22
CA ASP A 21 -5.65 63.26 26.34
C ASP A 21 -4.44 62.34 26.62
N LEU A 22 -3.22 62.80 26.36
CA LEU A 22 -2.00 62.04 26.58
C LEU A 22 -1.18 62.52 27.83
N LYS A 23 -1.44 63.69 28.37
CA LYS A 23 -0.66 64.29 29.47
C LYS A 23 -0.63 63.40 30.72
N GLY A 24 -1.69 62.66 31.01
CA GLY A 24 -1.79 61.85 32.21
C GLY A 24 -1.58 60.35 31.94
N ASN A 25 -1.10 59.96 30.74
CA ASN A 25 -0.90 58.59 30.41
C ASN A 25 0.28 57.99 31.15
N GLU A 26 0.04 56.98 32.00
CA GLU A 26 1.04 56.36 32.87
C GLU A 26 2.21 55.75 32.07
N THR A 27 1.93 55.24 30.88
CA THR A 27 2.98 54.67 30.02
C THR A 27 3.95 55.73 29.51
N LEU A 28 3.44 56.94 29.22
CA LEU A 28 4.26 58.05 28.76
C LEU A 28 5.02 58.69 29.90
N THR A 29 4.37 58.92 31.08
CA THR A 29 4.99 59.52 32.26
C THR A 29 6.04 58.64 32.92
N ALA A 30 6.16 57.40 32.57
CA ALA A 30 7.22 56.50 33.01
C ALA A 30 8.60 56.80 32.39
N TYR A 31 8.66 57.61 31.31
CA TYR A 31 9.93 58.02 30.69
C TYR A 31 10.36 59.38 31.15
N GLU A 32 11.63 59.55 31.56
CA GLU A 32 12.15 60.77 32.06
C GLU A 32 12.31 61.91 31.02
N SER A 33 12.55 61.50 29.76
CA SER A 33 12.70 62.40 28.63
C SER A 33 12.03 61.88 27.33
N ILE A 34 11.81 62.80 26.38
CA ILE A 34 11.32 62.42 25.02
C ILE A 34 12.35 61.56 24.29
N GLY A 35 13.64 61.70 24.63
CA GLY A 35 14.70 60.86 24.09
C GLY A 35 14.56 59.39 24.54
N ASP A 36 14.27 59.22 25.86
CA ASP A 36 14.07 57.85 26.42
C ASP A 36 12.82 57.20 25.83
N LEU A 37 11.74 57.95 25.67
CA LEU A 37 10.52 57.47 24.98
C LEU A 37 10.81 57.09 23.53
N ALA A 38 11.55 57.92 22.79
CA ALA A 38 11.91 57.63 21.39
C ALA A 38 12.79 56.39 21.29
N GLY A 39 13.78 56.25 22.19
CA GLY A 39 14.61 55.03 22.25
C GLY A 39 13.81 53.77 22.51
N ALA A 40 12.93 53.80 23.52
CA ALA A 40 12.05 52.68 23.83
C ALA A 40 11.06 52.38 22.72
N PHE A 41 10.57 53.40 22.00
CA PHE A 41 9.71 53.20 20.82
C PHE A 41 10.44 52.46 19.69
N ILE A 42 11.67 52.90 19.36
CA ILE A 42 12.48 52.25 18.32
C ILE A 42 12.80 50.82 18.69
N GLU A 43 13.18 50.56 19.93
CA GLU A 43 13.46 49.22 20.43
C GLU A 43 12.21 48.30 20.33
N LYS A 44 11.07 48.79 20.83
CA LYS A 44 9.83 48.04 20.78
C LYS A 44 9.36 47.82 19.36
N HIS A 45 9.52 48.82 18.48
CA HIS A 45 9.15 48.68 17.06
C HIS A 45 10.04 47.65 16.38
N GLY A 46 11.33 47.64 16.62
CA GLY A 46 12.26 46.62 16.12
C GLY A 46 11.85 45.21 16.58
N LYS A 47 11.51 45.08 17.87
CA LYS A 47 11.08 43.82 18.44
C LYS A 47 9.72 43.33 17.89
N VAL A 48 8.80 44.26 17.60
CA VAL A 48 7.52 43.91 16.93
C VAL A 48 7.81 43.39 15.51
N SER A 49 8.66 44.08 14.74
CA SER A 49 9.03 43.64 13.40
C SER A 49 9.73 42.27 13.39
N GLU A 50 10.58 42.00 14.37
CA GLU A 50 11.23 40.70 14.56
C GLU A 50 10.19 39.61 14.87
N LEU A 51 9.26 39.87 15.81
CA LEU A 51 8.18 38.97 16.17
C LEU A 51 7.20 38.72 15.02
N GLU A 52 6.89 39.77 14.23
CA GLU A 52 6.06 39.61 13.02
C GLU A 52 6.72 38.70 12.00
N GLY A 53 8.03 38.84 11.75
CA GLY A 53 8.80 37.94 10.88
C GLY A 53 8.85 36.51 11.41
N GLU A 54 8.95 36.33 12.74
CA GLU A 54 8.85 34.96 13.31
C GLU A 54 7.44 34.37 13.18
N LEU A 55 6.38 35.19 13.30
CA LEU A 55 4.99 34.74 13.17
C LEU A 55 4.65 34.31 11.77
N GLU A 56 5.23 34.96 10.74
CA GLU A 56 5.02 34.50 9.34
C GLU A 56 5.46 33.05 9.11
N ASN A 57 6.48 32.59 9.85
CA ASN A 57 7.00 31.23 9.77
C ASN A 57 6.37 30.26 10.78
N ARG A 58 5.47 30.73 11.64
CA ARG A 58 4.79 29.85 12.60
C ARG A 58 3.53 29.24 12.00
N VAL A 59 3.38 27.93 12.21
CA VAL A 59 2.15 27.21 11.90
C VAL A 59 1.30 27.15 13.15
N ILE A 60 0.15 27.83 13.12
CA ILE A 60 -0.79 27.84 14.26
C ILE A 60 -1.55 26.51 14.24
N LEU A 61 -1.50 25.78 15.36
CA LEU A 61 -2.28 24.55 15.51
C LEU A 61 -3.78 24.87 15.57
N PRO A 62 -4.61 24.18 14.80
CA PRO A 62 -6.05 24.34 14.88
C PRO A 62 -6.55 23.88 16.26
N GLY A 63 -7.40 24.70 16.87
CA GLY A 63 -8.03 24.37 18.16
C GLY A 63 -9.02 23.20 18.04
N GLU A 64 -9.50 22.72 19.19
CA GLU A 64 -10.50 21.62 19.23
C GLU A 64 -11.77 21.94 18.44
N LYS A 65 -12.16 23.21 18.37
CA LYS A 65 -13.36 23.70 17.67
C LYS A 65 -13.08 24.24 16.26
N ALA A 66 -11.90 23.99 15.73
CA ALA A 66 -11.55 24.42 14.38
C ALA A 66 -12.45 23.77 13.35
N SER A 67 -12.89 24.55 12.35
CA SER A 67 -13.66 24.05 11.21
C SER A 67 -12.83 23.11 10.33
N ASP A 68 -13.50 22.38 9.44
CA ASP A 68 -12.81 21.49 8.49
C ASP A 68 -11.92 22.29 7.52
N GLU A 69 -12.37 23.51 7.14
CA GLU A 69 -11.58 24.41 6.29
C GLU A 69 -10.31 24.90 7.01
N GLU A 70 -10.39 25.27 8.29
CA GLU A 70 -9.22 25.68 9.08
C GLU A 70 -8.23 24.53 9.24
N ARG A 71 -8.72 23.30 9.45
CA ARG A 71 -7.88 22.09 9.51
C ARG A 71 -7.24 21.80 8.15
N ALA A 72 -8.00 21.90 7.07
CA ALA A 72 -7.48 21.68 5.72
C ALA A 72 -6.39 22.70 5.37
N ALA A 73 -6.60 23.98 5.67
CA ALA A 73 -5.60 25.03 5.47
C ALA A 73 -4.32 24.79 6.28
N PHE A 74 -4.45 24.29 7.52
CA PHE A 74 -3.31 23.92 8.36
C PHE A 74 -2.49 22.80 7.70
N TYR A 75 -3.14 21.71 7.29
CA TYR A 75 -2.43 20.58 6.66
C TYR A 75 -1.84 20.93 5.29
N ALA A 76 -2.51 21.81 4.51
CA ALA A 76 -1.97 22.33 3.26
C ALA A 76 -0.64 23.08 3.49
N ARG A 77 -0.54 23.89 4.54
CA ARG A 77 0.71 24.56 4.93
C ARG A 77 1.83 23.60 5.34
N LEU A 78 1.48 22.41 5.83
CA LEU A 78 2.44 21.34 6.13
C LEU A 78 2.87 20.54 4.90
N GLY A 79 2.25 20.76 3.73
CA GLY A 79 2.58 20.08 2.49
C GLY A 79 1.61 18.96 2.09
N ARG A 80 0.41 18.92 2.70
CA ARG A 80 -0.69 18.10 2.19
C ARG A 80 -1.17 18.68 0.85
N PRO A 81 -1.35 17.89 -0.22
CA PRO A 81 -1.96 18.36 -1.45
C PRO A 81 -3.47 18.62 -1.28
N ASP A 82 -4.06 19.38 -2.20
CA ASP A 82 -5.49 19.69 -2.18
C ASP A 82 -6.37 18.51 -2.63
N ASP A 83 -5.81 17.66 -3.48
CA ASP A 83 -6.49 16.49 -4.03
C ASP A 83 -5.58 15.24 -4.03
N PRO A 84 -6.14 14.03 -4.21
CA PRO A 84 -5.38 12.79 -4.22
C PRO A 84 -4.32 12.73 -5.34
N ASP A 85 -4.54 13.37 -6.47
CA ASP A 85 -3.61 13.33 -7.61
C ASP A 85 -2.37 14.18 -7.36
N GLY A 86 -2.43 15.10 -6.40
CA GLY A 86 -1.30 15.85 -5.93
C GLY A 86 -0.22 15.03 -5.20
N TYR A 87 -0.47 13.76 -4.85
CA TYR A 87 0.56 12.86 -4.34
C TYR A 87 1.37 12.25 -5.48
N GLU A 88 2.63 12.63 -5.57
CA GLU A 88 3.58 12.10 -6.55
C GLU A 88 4.21 10.81 -6.00
N LEU A 89 3.49 9.69 -6.14
CA LEU A 89 3.97 8.40 -5.65
C LEU A 89 4.90 7.77 -6.69
N ALA A 90 6.13 7.45 -6.27
CA ALA A 90 7.09 6.79 -7.14
C ALA A 90 6.64 5.36 -7.47
N ARG A 91 6.71 5.00 -8.75
CA ARG A 91 6.49 3.64 -9.25
C ARG A 91 7.85 2.93 -9.30
N PRO A 92 8.14 2.00 -8.38
CA PRO A 92 9.41 1.27 -8.41
C PRO A 92 9.44 0.25 -9.54
N GLU A 93 10.63 -0.16 -9.93
CA GLU A 93 10.79 -1.35 -10.75
C GLU A 93 10.34 -2.59 -9.97
N LEU A 94 9.42 -3.36 -10.55
CA LEU A 94 8.88 -4.58 -9.98
C LEU A 94 9.52 -5.81 -10.62
N PRO A 95 9.60 -6.94 -9.87
CA PRO A 95 10.01 -8.22 -10.42
C PRO A 95 9.11 -8.66 -11.57
N GLU A 96 9.66 -9.45 -12.48
CA GLU A 96 8.88 -10.08 -13.55
C GLU A 96 7.74 -10.92 -12.95
N GLY A 97 6.54 -10.78 -13.51
CA GLY A 97 5.36 -11.49 -13.00
C GLY A 97 4.60 -10.78 -11.88
N LEU A 98 5.11 -9.67 -11.33
CA LEU A 98 4.39 -8.83 -10.39
C LEU A 98 3.86 -7.58 -11.11
N PRO A 99 2.56 -7.54 -11.48
CA PRO A 99 2.01 -6.37 -12.14
C PRO A 99 1.88 -5.20 -11.17
N TYR A 100 2.06 -3.98 -11.68
CA TYR A 100 1.76 -2.78 -10.92
C TYR A 100 0.24 -2.61 -10.78
N ASP A 101 -0.23 -2.42 -9.55
CA ASP A 101 -1.65 -2.23 -9.26
C ASP A 101 -2.00 -0.75 -9.15
N GLU A 102 -2.47 -0.17 -10.25
CA GLU A 102 -2.93 1.23 -10.30
C GLU A 102 -4.17 1.50 -9.45
N ALA A 103 -5.00 0.48 -9.21
CA ALA A 103 -6.17 0.62 -8.35
C ALA A 103 -5.75 0.80 -6.89
N SER A 104 -4.77 0.02 -6.43
CA SER A 104 -4.15 0.20 -5.12
C SER A 104 -3.46 1.56 -4.99
N GLU A 105 -2.73 2.03 -6.00
CA GLU A 105 -2.13 3.38 -5.99
C GLU A 105 -3.19 4.44 -5.77
N LYS A 106 -4.28 4.40 -6.53
CA LYS A 106 -5.39 5.35 -6.42
C LYS A 106 -6.04 5.29 -5.03
N TYR A 107 -6.24 4.10 -4.49
CA TYR A 107 -6.76 3.91 -3.14
C TYR A 107 -5.85 4.55 -2.08
N PHE A 108 -4.53 4.34 -2.18
CA PHE A 108 -3.57 4.94 -1.26
C PHE A 108 -3.55 6.47 -1.33
N ARG A 109 -3.61 7.06 -2.53
CA ARG A 109 -3.68 8.52 -2.69
C ARG A 109 -4.90 9.10 -1.97
N GLN A 110 -6.06 8.47 -2.12
CA GLN A 110 -7.27 8.87 -1.42
C GLN A 110 -7.13 8.73 0.10
N ALA A 111 -6.64 7.58 0.57
CA ALA A 111 -6.42 7.33 2.00
C ALA A 111 -5.42 8.31 2.63
N PHE A 112 -4.36 8.69 1.91
CA PHE A 112 -3.39 9.67 2.39
C PHE A 112 -4.00 11.06 2.51
N LEU A 113 -4.87 11.46 1.57
CA LEU A 113 -5.57 12.73 1.64
C LEU A 113 -6.52 12.77 2.86
N GLU A 114 -7.28 11.72 3.08
CA GLU A 114 -8.19 11.57 4.22
C GLU A 114 -7.44 11.57 5.56
N ALA A 115 -6.26 10.95 5.59
CA ALA A 115 -5.37 10.94 6.76
C ALA A 115 -4.56 12.24 6.92
N ASN A 116 -4.72 13.22 6.04
CA ASN A 116 -4.00 14.49 6.04
C ASN A 116 -2.47 14.36 5.98
N LEU A 117 -1.94 13.36 5.29
CA LEU A 117 -0.50 13.19 5.15
C LEU A 117 0.10 14.27 4.25
N THR A 118 1.34 14.66 4.55
CA THR A 118 2.13 15.47 3.62
C THR A 118 2.58 14.62 2.44
N LYS A 119 2.99 15.25 1.33
CA LYS A 119 3.56 14.53 0.17
C LYS A 119 4.73 13.63 0.56
N GLU A 120 5.63 14.13 1.42
CA GLU A 120 6.81 13.39 1.87
C GLU A 120 6.43 12.18 2.73
N GLN A 121 5.48 12.35 3.66
CA GLN A 121 4.99 11.25 4.49
C GLN A 121 4.30 10.18 3.64
N ALA A 122 3.45 10.58 2.71
CA ALA A 122 2.78 9.69 1.79
C ALA A 122 3.78 8.90 0.92
N ALA A 123 4.78 9.59 0.35
CA ALA A 123 5.84 8.96 -0.43
C ALA A 123 6.65 7.95 0.40
N ALA A 124 6.99 8.30 1.64
CA ALA A 124 7.73 7.41 2.54
C ALA A 124 6.92 6.15 2.92
N VAL A 125 5.63 6.30 3.24
CA VAL A 125 4.74 5.18 3.56
C VAL A 125 4.54 4.28 2.34
N TYR A 126 4.23 4.88 1.19
CA TYR A 126 4.02 4.13 -0.04
C TYR A 126 5.28 3.39 -0.51
N GLY A 127 6.43 4.04 -0.44
CA GLY A 127 7.72 3.42 -0.75
C GLY A 127 8.01 2.19 0.12
N ARG A 128 7.72 2.26 1.42
CA ARG A 128 7.84 1.11 2.34
C ARG A 128 6.86 -0.01 1.99
N TYR A 129 5.62 0.35 1.67
CA TYR A 129 4.62 -0.63 1.23
C TYR A 129 5.07 -1.35 -0.05
N MET A 130 5.53 -0.62 -1.05
CA MET A 130 6.02 -1.20 -2.30
C MET A 130 7.25 -2.09 -2.10
N SER A 131 8.17 -1.70 -1.22
CA SER A 131 9.30 -2.56 -0.84
C SER A 131 8.82 -3.85 -0.19
N TYR A 132 7.86 -3.77 0.73
CA TYR A 132 7.28 -4.95 1.36
C TYR A 132 6.61 -5.88 0.35
N VAL A 133 5.82 -5.34 -0.59
CA VAL A 133 5.16 -6.12 -1.64
C VAL A 133 6.18 -6.84 -2.51
N LYS A 134 7.24 -6.13 -2.94
CA LYS A 134 8.35 -6.71 -3.71
C LYS A 134 9.02 -7.85 -2.96
N ASP A 135 9.41 -7.63 -1.71
CA ASP A 135 10.09 -8.62 -0.87
C ASP A 135 9.19 -9.84 -0.61
N ALA A 136 7.90 -9.62 -0.35
CA ALA A 136 6.94 -10.69 -0.14
C ALA A 136 6.76 -11.55 -1.40
N PHE A 137 6.68 -10.91 -2.58
CA PHE A 137 6.60 -11.60 -3.84
C PHE A 137 7.85 -12.45 -4.11
N THR A 138 9.04 -11.86 -3.98
CA THR A 138 10.32 -12.56 -4.18
C THR A 138 10.44 -13.77 -3.25
N LYS A 139 10.14 -13.60 -1.97
CA LYS A 139 10.14 -14.72 -1.01
C LYS A 139 9.13 -15.81 -1.34
N ALA A 140 7.96 -15.42 -1.85
CA ALA A 140 6.96 -16.40 -2.28
C ALA A 140 7.42 -17.19 -3.51
N GLU A 141 8.15 -16.57 -4.43
CA GLU A 141 8.77 -17.25 -5.58
C GLU A 141 9.87 -18.19 -5.14
N GLU A 142 10.82 -17.72 -4.32
CA GLU A 142 11.87 -18.56 -3.75
C GLU A 142 11.31 -19.79 -3.01
N MET A 143 10.24 -19.59 -2.24
CA MET A 143 9.57 -20.69 -1.53
C MET A 143 8.94 -21.68 -2.50
N ARG A 144 8.28 -21.20 -3.56
CA ARG A 144 7.71 -22.06 -4.62
C ARG A 144 8.79 -22.86 -5.35
N ASP A 145 9.88 -22.21 -5.69
CA ASP A 145 11.01 -22.86 -6.34
C ASP A 145 11.62 -23.95 -5.45
N LYS A 146 11.85 -23.63 -4.19
CA LYS A 146 12.35 -24.60 -3.21
C LYS A 146 11.39 -25.78 -3.05
N GLN A 147 10.09 -25.54 -2.92
CA GLN A 147 9.10 -26.60 -2.80
C GLN A 147 9.07 -27.48 -4.06
N ARG A 148 9.21 -26.87 -5.25
CA ARG A 148 9.32 -27.62 -6.50
C ARG A 148 10.59 -28.51 -6.50
N ASP A 149 11.73 -27.96 -6.14
CA ASP A 149 13.00 -28.68 -6.14
C ASP A 149 13.02 -29.83 -5.12
N ASP A 150 12.50 -29.59 -3.91
CA ASP A 150 12.29 -30.60 -2.86
C ASP A 150 11.34 -31.71 -3.35
N ALA A 151 10.27 -31.35 -4.07
CA ALA A 151 9.31 -32.27 -4.64
C ALA A 151 9.95 -33.15 -5.74
N ILE A 152 10.73 -32.54 -6.62
CA ILE A 152 11.47 -33.24 -7.67
C ILE A 152 12.48 -34.23 -7.04
N ALA A 153 13.27 -33.78 -6.06
CA ALA A 153 14.23 -34.63 -5.38
C ALA A 153 13.57 -35.85 -4.72
N LYS A 154 12.44 -35.61 -4.02
CA LYS A 154 11.65 -36.67 -3.38
C LYS A 154 11.09 -37.67 -4.38
N LEU A 155 10.48 -37.19 -5.47
CA LEU A 155 9.94 -38.05 -6.52
C LEU A 155 11.04 -38.82 -7.23
N THR A 156 12.18 -38.19 -7.51
CA THR A 156 13.35 -38.87 -8.10
C THR A 156 13.82 -40.04 -7.25
N GLN A 157 13.90 -39.84 -5.92
CA GLN A 157 14.25 -40.89 -4.99
C GLN A 157 13.18 -42.02 -4.96
N GLU A 158 11.90 -41.66 -4.91
CA GLU A 158 10.80 -42.65 -4.89
C GLU A 158 10.73 -43.49 -6.16
N TYR A 159 11.06 -42.93 -7.33
CA TYR A 159 11.08 -43.66 -8.59
C TYR A 159 12.40 -44.39 -8.86
N GLY A 160 13.38 -44.27 -7.97
CA GLY A 160 14.62 -45.02 -8.07
C GLY A 160 15.69 -44.38 -8.96
N GLY A 161 15.57 -43.06 -9.18
CA GLY A 161 16.57 -42.29 -9.92
C GLY A 161 15.99 -41.33 -10.95
N GLU A 162 16.88 -40.57 -11.58
CA GLU A 162 16.51 -39.49 -12.51
C GLU A 162 15.82 -40.03 -13.79
N GLU A 163 16.35 -41.09 -14.40
CA GLU A 163 15.79 -41.64 -15.65
C GLU A 163 14.39 -42.26 -15.45
N PRO A 164 14.16 -43.11 -14.40
CA PRO A 164 12.81 -43.56 -14.08
C PRO A 164 11.85 -42.40 -13.76
N PHE A 165 12.28 -41.38 -13.06
CA PHE A 165 11.47 -40.18 -12.77
C PHE A 165 11.06 -39.47 -14.07
N LYS A 166 12.01 -39.17 -14.96
CA LYS A 166 11.73 -38.54 -16.27
C LYS A 166 10.72 -39.34 -17.07
N ALA A 167 10.86 -40.68 -17.07
CA ALA A 167 9.91 -41.56 -17.76
C ALA A 167 8.47 -41.45 -17.20
N GLN A 168 8.32 -41.33 -15.87
CA GLN A 168 7.01 -41.13 -15.24
C GLN A 168 6.43 -39.75 -15.55
N VAL A 169 7.25 -38.69 -15.52
CA VAL A 169 6.83 -37.34 -15.89
C VAL A 169 6.34 -37.29 -17.34
N GLU A 170 7.07 -37.95 -18.25
CA GLU A 170 6.65 -38.02 -19.68
C GLU A 170 5.35 -38.77 -19.87
N LEU A 171 5.13 -39.88 -19.14
CA LEU A 171 3.84 -40.58 -19.14
C LEU A 171 2.71 -39.68 -18.65
N GLY A 172 2.95 -38.93 -17.57
CA GLY A 172 1.98 -37.96 -17.03
C GLY A 172 1.68 -36.83 -18.00
N ARG A 173 2.71 -36.28 -18.67
CA ARG A 173 2.54 -35.24 -19.70
C ARG A 173 1.64 -35.73 -20.86
N ARG A 174 1.91 -36.92 -21.36
CA ARG A 174 1.09 -37.52 -22.44
C ARG A 174 -0.34 -37.79 -22.00
N ALA A 175 -0.55 -38.23 -20.75
CA ALA A 175 -1.87 -38.41 -20.20
C ALA A 175 -2.64 -37.07 -20.11
N ALA A 176 -2.01 -36.01 -19.58
CA ALA A 176 -2.59 -34.68 -19.49
C ALA A 176 -2.99 -34.14 -20.88
N GLU A 177 -2.11 -34.32 -21.88
CA GLU A 177 -2.39 -33.95 -23.27
C GLU A 177 -3.55 -34.70 -23.88
N LYS A 178 -3.59 -36.02 -23.65
CA LYS A 178 -4.64 -36.89 -24.21
C LYS A 178 -6.03 -36.65 -23.60
N ILE A 179 -6.08 -36.29 -22.31
CA ILE A 179 -7.31 -36.05 -21.56
C ILE A 179 -7.84 -34.64 -21.79
N GLY A 180 -6.98 -33.63 -21.64
CA GLY A 180 -7.40 -32.23 -21.63
C GLY A 180 -6.80 -31.36 -22.73
N GLY A 181 -6.04 -31.94 -23.66
CA GLY A 181 -5.44 -31.24 -24.78
C GLY A 181 -4.39 -30.19 -24.34
N LYS A 182 -4.03 -29.33 -25.30
CA LYS A 182 -3.02 -28.28 -25.08
C LYS A 182 -3.43 -27.24 -24.04
N GLU A 183 -4.72 -26.95 -23.97
CA GLU A 183 -5.22 -25.94 -22.99
C GLU A 183 -5.02 -26.43 -21.56
N PHE A 184 -5.25 -27.69 -21.29
CA PHE A 184 -5.02 -28.24 -19.96
C PHE A 184 -3.53 -28.32 -19.60
N GLN A 185 -2.67 -28.64 -20.55
CA GLN A 185 -1.22 -28.57 -20.34
C GLN A 185 -0.79 -27.14 -19.95
N GLN A 186 -1.24 -26.14 -20.71
CA GLN A 186 -0.95 -24.74 -20.40
C GLN A 186 -1.48 -24.31 -19.01
N PHE A 187 -2.65 -24.82 -18.63
CA PHE A 187 -3.19 -24.58 -17.29
C PHE A 187 -2.28 -25.19 -16.22
N LEU A 188 -1.85 -26.44 -16.37
CA LEU A 188 -0.96 -27.11 -15.41
C LEU A 188 0.38 -26.36 -15.26
N GLU A 189 0.94 -25.86 -16.37
CA GLU A 189 2.18 -25.08 -16.38
C GLU A 189 1.99 -23.73 -15.69
N LYS A 190 0.99 -22.95 -16.12
CA LYS A 190 0.75 -21.59 -15.60
C LYS A 190 0.31 -21.56 -14.13
N SER A 191 -0.48 -22.56 -13.72
CA SER A 191 -0.97 -22.66 -12.34
C SER A 191 0.06 -23.26 -11.37
N GLY A 192 1.10 -23.91 -11.90
CA GLY A 192 2.07 -24.68 -11.13
C GLY A 192 1.53 -26.03 -10.60
N TRP A 193 0.29 -26.40 -10.94
CA TRP A 193 -0.29 -27.66 -10.49
C TRP A 193 0.45 -28.88 -11.05
N GLY A 194 1.05 -28.76 -12.24
CA GLY A 194 1.91 -29.79 -12.81
C GLY A 194 3.16 -30.11 -11.97
N ASN A 195 3.56 -29.22 -11.06
CA ASN A 195 4.71 -29.40 -10.17
C ASN A 195 4.35 -29.99 -8.80
N ILE A 196 3.06 -30.21 -8.52
CA ILE A 196 2.61 -30.79 -7.24
C ILE A 196 2.85 -32.31 -7.28
N PRO A 197 3.61 -32.89 -6.30
CA PRO A 197 4.00 -34.30 -6.32
C PRO A 197 2.85 -35.28 -6.53
N ILE A 198 1.71 -35.03 -5.89
CA ILE A 198 0.55 -35.90 -6.03
C ILE A 198 -0.03 -35.86 -7.46
N MET A 199 -0.01 -34.69 -8.10
CA MET A 199 -0.50 -34.55 -9.48
C MET A 199 0.41 -35.29 -10.45
N VAL A 200 1.73 -35.16 -10.28
CA VAL A 200 2.69 -35.94 -11.11
C VAL A 200 2.44 -37.41 -10.98
N LYS A 201 2.25 -37.94 -9.77
CA LYS A 201 1.94 -39.36 -9.53
C LYS A 201 0.62 -39.78 -10.19
N VAL A 202 -0.44 -39.02 -9.97
CA VAL A 202 -1.77 -39.31 -10.52
C VAL A 202 -1.72 -39.35 -12.05
N PHE A 203 -1.11 -38.34 -12.68
CA PHE A 203 -1.01 -38.31 -14.14
C PHE A 203 -0.08 -39.41 -14.71
N ALA A 204 0.99 -39.75 -13.97
CA ALA A 204 1.84 -40.87 -14.35
C ALA A 204 1.07 -42.22 -14.33
N GLU A 205 0.26 -42.48 -13.29
CA GLU A 205 -0.58 -43.68 -13.22
C GLU A 205 -1.66 -43.68 -14.31
N ILE A 206 -2.32 -42.56 -14.56
CA ILE A 206 -3.24 -42.41 -15.68
C ILE A 206 -2.53 -42.72 -17.01
N GLY A 207 -1.29 -42.21 -17.18
CA GLY A 207 -0.49 -42.46 -18.37
C GLY A 207 -0.18 -43.95 -18.58
N LYS A 208 0.09 -44.67 -17.49
CA LYS A 208 0.27 -46.15 -17.54
C LYS A 208 -1.03 -46.86 -17.97
N LEU A 209 -2.17 -46.48 -17.41
CA LEU A 209 -3.47 -47.03 -17.72
C LEU A 209 -3.83 -46.81 -19.20
N ILE A 210 -3.66 -45.57 -19.69
CA ILE A 210 -3.94 -45.21 -21.07
C ILE A 210 -2.95 -45.88 -22.05
N GLY A 211 -1.69 -46.07 -21.64
CA GLY A 211 -0.65 -46.67 -22.45
C GLY A 211 -0.79 -48.18 -22.57
N ASN A 212 -1.37 -48.83 -21.56
CA ASN A 212 -1.65 -50.26 -21.57
C ASN A 212 -2.95 -50.64 -22.31
N ASP A 213 -3.83 -49.64 -22.49
CA ASP A 213 -5.06 -49.80 -23.28
C ASP A 213 -4.72 -49.72 -24.80
N GLN A 214 -4.00 -50.69 -25.31
CA GLN A 214 -4.19 -51.05 -26.68
C GLN A 214 -5.62 -51.63 -26.77
N TYR A 215 -6.55 -50.81 -27.28
CA TYR A 215 -7.89 -51.25 -27.67
C TYR A 215 -7.70 -52.45 -28.58
N VAL A 216 -7.83 -53.64 -28.03
CA VAL A 216 -8.09 -54.85 -28.78
C VAL A 216 -9.57 -54.75 -29.13
N PRO A 217 -9.93 -54.57 -30.42
CA PRO A 217 -11.33 -54.66 -30.82
C PRO A 217 -11.74 -56.12 -30.51
N GLY A 218 -12.34 -56.28 -29.32
CA GLY A 218 -12.94 -57.57 -28.97
C GLY A 218 -14.12 -57.76 -29.86
N GLU A 219 -14.06 -58.76 -30.76
CA GLU A 219 -15.23 -59.42 -31.33
C GLU A 219 -15.99 -60.03 -30.15
N GLY A 220 -16.83 -59.27 -29.49
CA GLY A 220 -17.80 -59.73 -28.53
C GLY A 220 -19.12 -59.98 -29.25
N PRO A 221 -19.78 -61.19 -29.11
CA PRO A 221 -21.09 -61.41 -29.66
C PRO A 221 -22.14 -60.70 -28.81
N GLY A 222 -22.67 -59.58 -29.30
CA GLY A 222 -23.78 -58.89 -28.63
C GLY A 222 -23.75 -57.40 -28.83
N GLY A 223 -24.11 -56.89 -30.02
CA GLY A 223 -24.31 -55.49 -30.31
C GLY A 223 -25.50 -54.90 -29.56
N GLY A 224 -25.28 -54.29 -28.38
CA GLY A 224 -26.18 -53.32 -27.83
C GLY A 224 -25.53 -51.92 -27.96
N PRO A 225 -26.29 -50.81 -28.08
CA PRO A 225 -25.71 -49.48 -28.18
C PRO A 225 -24.87 -49.24 -26.95
N GLY A 226 -23.54 -49.09 -27.16
CA GLY A 226 -22.57 -48.89 -26.12
C GLY A 226 -22.86 -47.59 -25.34
N ARG A 227 -22.88 -47.71 -24.01
CA ARG A 227 -22.96 -46.54 -23.11
C ARG A 227 -21.78 -45.62 -23.38
N SER A 228 -22.06 -44.33 -23.45
CA SER A 228 -21.00 -43.34 -23.57
C SER A 228 -20.06 -43.40 -22.37
N PRO A 229 -18.80 -42.95 -22.46
CA PRO A 229 -17.89 -42.87 -21.32
C PRO A 229 -18.47 -42.05 -20.15
N ALA A 230 -19.32 -41.07 -20.44
CA ALA A 230 -20.01 -40.26 -19.43
C ALA A 230 -21.06 -41.11 -18.68
N GLU A 231 -21.80 -41.94 -19.34
CA GLU A 231 -22.79 -42.86 -18.73
C GLU A 231 -22.14 -43.97 -17.92
N MET A 232 -20.89 -44.36 -18.24
CA MET A 232 -20.12 -45.32 -17.44
C MET A 232 -19.56 -44.68 -16.15
N MET A 233 -19.16 -43.43 -16.21
CA MET A 233 -18.61 -42.72 -15.03
C MET A 233 -19.70 -42.21 -14.10
N PHE A 234 -20.87 -41.87 -14.61
CA PHE A 234 -21.97 -41.27 -13.87
C PHE A 234 -23.30 -41.98 -14.21
N PRO A 235 -23.53 -43.19 -13.74
CA PRO A 235 -24.69 -44.00 -14.11
C PRO A 235 -26.04 -43.40 -13.69
N ASP A 236 -26.02 -42.44 -12.73
CA ASP A 236 -27.22 -41.82 -12.18
C ASP A 236 -27.52 -40.40 -12.77
N MET A 237 -26.70 -39.91 -13.71
CA MET A 237 -27.00 -38.68 -14.42
C MET A 237 -28.04 -38.92 -15.49
N LYS A 238 -29.32 -38.90 -15.14
CA LYS A 238 -30.40 -38.75 -16.11
C LYS A 238 -30.27 -37.38 -16.76
N GLN A 239 -30.24 -37.39 -18.09
CA GLN A 239 -30.30 -36.15 -18.89
C GLN A 239 -31.49 -35.33 -18.42
N ALA A 240 -31.22 -34.09 -18.00
CA ALA A 240 -32.23 -33.06 -17.92
C ALA A 240 -32.58 -32.69 -19.37
N GLU A 241 -33.62 -33.28 -19.89
CA GLU A 241 -34.18 -32.92 -21.18
C GLU A 241 -34.74 -31.49 -21.07
N ALA A 242 -34.36 -30.70 -22.05
CA ALA A 242 -34.86 -29.36 -22.31
C ALA A 242 -36.39 -29.38 -22.44
N SER A 243 -37.05 -28.54 -21.68
CA SER A 243 -38.38 -27.98 -21.94
C SER A 243 -38.26 -26.46 -21.99
#